data_b798db350c8bfce9240cd8abac6ec559
#
_entry.id   b798db350c8bfce9240cd8abac6ec559
#
_cell.length_a   1.000
_cell.length_b   1.000
_cell.length_c   1.000
_cell.angle_alpha   90.00
_cell.angle_beta   90.00
_cell.angle_gamma   90.00
#
_symmetry.space_group_name_H-M   'P 1'
#
loop_
_entity.id
_entity.type
_entity.pdbx_description
1 polymer ?
#
loop_
_entity_poly.entity_id
_entity_poly.type
_entity_poly.pdbx_seq_one_letter_code
_entity_poly.pdbx_strand_id
1 'polypeptide(L)' 'MKVGDKVKIIRMDDNGGKDWQASRMNGVEGIIDYIDDAGQVHLKGHGLALIPGLDEFVIID' A
#
# COMPACT_ATOMS: atom_id res chain seq x y z
N MET A 1 5.17 8.76 8.63
CA MET A 1 3.99 7.98 8.21
C MET A 1 3.24 7.53 9.44
N LYS A 2 1.94 7.75 9.46
CA LYS A 2 1.10 7.43 10.63
C LYS A 2 -0.32 7.11 10.20
N VAL A 3 -1.08 6.49 11.09
CA VAL A 3 -2.51 6.22 10.88
C VAL A 3 -3.22 7.54 10.57
N GLY A 4 -4.08 7.51 9.56
CA GLY A 4 -4.81 8.68 9.08
C GLY A 4 -4.14 9.42 7.93
N ASP A 5 -2.87 9.16 7.66
CA ASP A 5 -2.20 9.76 6.50
C ASP A 5 -2.78 9.22 5.20
N LYS A 6 -2.82 10.08 4.18
CA LYS A 6 -3.23 9.67 2.85
C LYS A 6 -2.00 9.32 2.03
N VAL A 7 -2.05 8.16 1.38
CA VAL A 7 -0.95 7.66 0.56
C VAL A 7 -1.42 7.38 -0.85
N LYS A 8 -0.49 7.47 -1.79
CA LYS A 8 -0.71 7.03 -3.16
C LYS A 8 0.24 5.88 -3.45
N ILE A 9 -0.30 4.79 -3.95
CA ILE A 9 0.48 3.62 -4.33
C ILE A 9 1.07 3.89 -5.70
N ILE A 10 2.40 3.90 -5.78
CA ILE A 10 3.10 4.08 -7.05
C ILE A 10 3.21 2.73 -7.75
N ARG A 11 3.66 1.71 -7.02
CA ARG A 11 3.83 0.38 -7.57
C ARG A 11 3.88 -0.64 -6.44
N MET A 12 3.03 -1.65 -6.50
CA MET A 12 3.11 -2.79 -5.60
C MET A 12 3.91 -3.92 -6.26
N ASP A 13 4.61 -4.68 -5.43
CA ASP A 13 5.29 -5.89 -5.89
C ASP A 13 4.22 -6.89 -6.36
N ASP A 14 4.26 -7.22 -7.64
CA ASP A 14 3.28 -8.09 -8.27
C ASP A 14 3.83 -9.49 -8.56
N ASN A 15 4.92 -9.86 -7.90
CA ASN A 15 5.55 -11.17 -8.04
C ASN A 15 5.86 -11.48 -9.52
N GLY A 16 6.47 -10.51 -10.22
CA GLY A 16 6.83 -10.67 -11.64
C GLY A 16 5.64 -10.70 -12.57
N GLY A 17 4.55 -10.05 -12.19
CA GLY A 17 3.32 -9.99 -13.00
C GLY A 17 2.33 -11.10 -12.69
N LYS A 18 2.64 -11.99 -11.75
CA LYS A 18 1.76 -13.11 -11.39
C LYS A 18 0.64 -12.70 -10.45
N ASP A 19 0.85 -11.64 -9.66
CA ASP A 19 -0.16 -11.13 -8.73
C ASP A 19 -0.82 -9.90 -9.34
N TRP A 20 -1.83 -10.14 -10.16
CA TRP A 20 -2.52 -9.04 -10.83
C TRP A 20 -3.41 -8.23 -9.88
N GLN A 21 -3.77 -8.77 -8.71
CA GLN A 21 -4.46 -7.98 -7.68
C GLN A 21 -3.55 -6.86 -7.18
N ALA A 22 -2.27 -7.17 -6.95
CA ALA A 22 -1.29 -6.15 -6.57
C ALA A 22 -1.09 -5.13 -7.68
N SER A 23 -1.00 -5.59 -8.94
CA SER A 23 -0.86 -4.69 -10.10
C SER A 23 -2.01 -3.71 -10.21
N ARG A 24 -3.23 -4.12 -9.85
CA ARG A 24 -4.42 -3.27 -9.92
C ARG A 24 -4.41 -2.15 -8.88
N MET A 25 -3.56 -2.27 -7.85
CA MET A 25 -3.45 -1.24 -6.81
C MET A 25 -2.55 -0.08 -7.23
N ASN A 26 -1.82 -0.18 -8.33
CA ASN A 26 -0.96 0.90 -8.82
C ASN A 26 -1.80 2.14 -9.12
N GLY A 27 -1.38 3.29 -8.56
CA GLY A 27 -2.09 4.55 -8.73
C GLY A 27 -3.25 4.77 -7.77
N VAL A 28 -3.57 3.80 -6.93
CA VAL A 28 -4.67 3.91 -5.96
C VAL A 28 -4.24 4.78 -4.79
N GLU A 29 -5.15 5.63 -4.32
CA GLU A 29 -4.97 6.45 -3.13
C GLU A 29 -5.80 5.89 -1.99
N GLY A 30 -5.29 5.96 -0.78
CA GLY A 30 -5.99 5.45 0.38
C GLY A 30 -5.52 6.07 1.67
N ILE A 31 -6.28 5.84 2.73
CA ILE A 31 -5.98 6.33 4.07
C ILE A 31 -5.43 5.18 4.90
N ILE A 32 -4.34 5.41 5.62
CA ILE A 32 -3.74 4.41 6.49
C ILE A 32 -4.71 4.09 7.62
N ASP A 33 -5.14 2.84 7.71
CA ASP A 33 -6.02 2.35 8.75
C ASP A 33 -5.23 1.92 9.98
N TYR A 34 -4.20 1.12 9.76
CA TYR A 34 -3.28 0.72 10.83
C TYR A 34 -1.97 0.21 10.23
N ILE A 35 -0.95 0.14 11.08
CA ILE A 35 0.35 -0.42 10.73
C ILE A 35 0.56 -1.60 11.68
N ASP A 36 0.76 -2.80 11.13
CA ASP A 36 0.87 -4.00 11.94
C ASP A 36 2.28 -4.16 12.55
N ASP A 37 2.45 -5.21 13.35
CA ASP A 37 3.71 -5.45 14.06
C ASP A 37 4.87 -5.77 13.12
N ALA A 38 4.57 -6.24 11.92
CA ALA A 38 5.58 -6.50 10.90
C ALA A 38 5.95 -5.23 10.11
N GLY A 39 5.30 -4.10 10.39
CA GLY A 39 5.54 -2.84 9.70
C GLY A 39 4.76 -2.71 8.40
N GLN A 40 3.84 -3.61 8.11
CA GLN A 40 3.00 -3.53 6.92
C GLN A 40 1.89 -2.52 7.11
N VAL A 41 1.65 -1.70 6.08
CA VAL A 41 0.69 -0.60 6.14
C VAL A 41 -0.63 -1.03 5.52
N HIS A 42 -1.70 -1.00 6.32
CA HIS A 42 -3.03 -1.39 5.89
C HIS A 42 -3.87 -0.16 5.59
N LEU A 43 -4.51 -0.13 4.43
CA LEU A 43 -5.35 0.98 4.00
C LEU A 43 -6.83 0.65 4.22
N LYS A 44 -7.61 1.66 4.60
CA LYS A 44 -9.05 1.50 4.79
C LYS A 44 -9.71 1.05 3.48
N GLY A 45 -10.53 0.01 3.56
CA GLY A 45 -11.29 -0.47 2.43
C GLY A 45 -10.51 -1.29 1.41
N HIS A 46 -9.23 -1.54 1.65
CA HIS A 46 -8.39 -2.34 0.75
C HIS A 46 -7.89 -3.59 1.46
N GLY A 47 -7.93 -4.72 0.77
CA GLY A 47 -7.53 -5.99 1.35
C GLY A 47 -6.05 -6.29 1.31
N LEU A 48 -5.26 -5.47 0.63
CA LEU A 48 -3.81 -5.65 0.51
C LEU A 48 -3.08 -4.68 1.42
N ALA A 49 -1.97 -5.15 2.01
CA ALA A 49 -1.09 -4.30 2.81
C ALA A 49 0.11 -3.86 1.98
N LEU A 50 0.61 -2.67 2.25
CA LEU A 50 1.84 -2.16 1.65
C LEU A 50 3.03 -2.58 2.50
N ILE A 51 4.06 -3.11 1.86
CA ILE A 51 5.27 -3.58 2.53
C ILE A 51 6.38 -2.58 2.23
N PRO A 52 6.78 -1.74 3.22
CA PRO A 52 7.87 -0.79 3.01
C PRO A 52 9.15 -1.50 2.55
N GLY A 53 9.80 -0.92 1.54
CA GLY A 53 11.01 -1.51 0.96
C GLY A 53 10.73 -2.46 -0.19
N LEU A 54 9.51 -3.00 -0.31
CA LEU A 54 9.10 -3.87 -1.40
C LEU A 54 8.12 -3.15 -2.32
N ASP A 55 7.16 -2.45 -1.73
CA ASP A 55 6.16 -1.68 -2.45
C ASP A 55 6.52 -0.21 -2.43
N GLU A 56 6.27 0.50 -3.54
CA GLU A 56 6.50 1.94 -3.64
C GLU A 56 5.20 2.68 -3.39
N PHE A 57 5.24 3.60 -2.45
CA PHE A 57 4.11 4.48 -2.15
C PHE A 57 4.63 5.77 -1.53
N VAL A 58 3.82 6.83 -1.61
CA VAL A 58 4.19 8.15 -1.10
C VAL A 58 3.06 8.72 -0.25
N ILE A 59 3.42 9.52 0.73
CA ILE A 59 2.46 10.29 1.51
C ILE A 59 2.08 11.51 0.66
N ILE A 60 0.78 11.70 0.44
CA ILE A 60 0.29 12.83 -0.39
C ILE A 60 -0.50 13.84 0.42
N ASP A 61 -0.69 13.56 1.69
CA ASP A 61 -1.36 14.52 2.58
C ASP A 61 -0.95 14.29 4.03
#